data_aae0a625c680dd8bfc04e1357fd40ab1
#
_entry.id   aae0a625c680dd8bfc04e1357fd40ab1
#
_cell.length_a   1.000
_cell.length_b   1.000
_cell.length_c   1.000
_cell.angle_alpha   90.00
_cell.angle_beta   90.00
_cell.angle_gamma   90.00
#
_symmetry.space_group_name_H-M   'P 1'
#
loop_
_entity.id
_entity.type
_entity.pdbx_description
1 polymer ?
#
loop_
_entity_poly.entity_id
_entity_poly.type
_entity_poly.pdbx_seq_one_letter_code
_entity_poly.pdbx_strand_id
1 'polypeptide(L)'
;MSIFKYMFKSAMILLVVIALFSCEGNYKNIQKMNLKDEEPVALGKTINLKFTDSGKITVNLIAPVLKDYSNFKFPYREFPEGITLYFWDEDEKSTVSSDYAVEYKSTGLVDLRGNVTITTSDSTIVNANQLYWDQVNKWIFTNQPYQIKFVDGSYNDGSQFDSNQEFTTFLSRKNQGVQLIDKNETINGE
;
A
#
# COMPACT_ATOMS: atom_id res chain seq x y z
N MET A 1 -64.00 42.01 7.20
CA MET A 1 -62.50 42.02 7.49
C MET A 1 -61.98 40.77 8.23
N SER A 2 -62.87 39.89 8.72
CA SER A 2 -62.49 38.64 9.42
C SER A 2 -62.14 37.48 8.49
N ILE A 3 -62.92 37.25 7.42
CA ILE A 3 -62.77 36.09 6.51
C ILE A 3 -61.39 36.13 5.80
N PHE A 4 -60.87 37.29 5.43
CA PHE A 4 -59.59 37.44 4.76
C PHE A 4 -58.41 37.00 5.66
N LYS A 5 -58.47 37.22 6.97
CA LYS A 5 -57.48 36.76 7.94
C LYS A 5 -57.46 35.24 8.11
N TYR A 6 -58.61 34.57 8.00
CA TYR A 6 -58.64 33.10 8.07
C TYR A 6 -58.13 32.45 6.78
N MET A 7 -58.44 33.02 5.62
CA MET A 7 -57.88 32.54 4.34
C MET A 7 -56.36 32.66 4.29
N PHE A 8 -55.79 33.76 4.82
CA PHE A 8 -54.35 33.95 4.87
C PHE A 8 -53.65 32.95 5.81
N LYS A 9 -54.26 32.66 6.96
CA LYS A 9 -53.76 31.65 7.90
C LYS A 9 -53.83 30.25 7.32
N SER A 10 -54.90 29.90 6.61
CA SER A 10 -55.05 28.60 5.95
C SER A 10 -54.03 28.41 4.82
N ALA A 11 -53.77 29.42 4.02
CA ALA A 11 -52.77 29.39 2.96
C ALA A 11 -51.34 29.24 3.52
N MET A 12 -51.06 29.88 4.66
CA MET A 12 -49.77 29.78 5.31
C MET A 12 -49.53 28.39 5.89
N ILE A 13 -50.55 27.74 6.47
CA ILE A 13 -50.44 26.36 6.96
C ILE A 13 -50.25 25.40 5.80
N LEU A 14 -50.90 25.58 4.67
CA LEU A 14 -50.74 24.76 3.48
C LEU A 14 -49.32 24.84 2.93
N LEU A 15 -48.69 26.04 2.90
CA LEU A 15 -47.32 26.25 2.48
C LEU A 15 -46.32 25.55 3.40
N VAL A 16 -46.54 25.56 4.72
CA VAL A 16 -45.67 24.87 5.69
C VAL A 16 -45.77 23.36 5.52
N VAL A 17 -46.99 22.83 5.28
CA VAL A 17 -47.18 21.39 5.04
C VAL A 17 -46.48 20.94 3.76
N ILE A 18 -46.56 21.72 2.67
CA ILE A 18 -45.87 21.40 1.41
C ILE A 18 -44.36 21.44 1.59
N ALA A 19 -43.81 22.36 2.40
CA ALA A 19 -42.37 22.43 2.69
C ALA A 19 -41.86 21.19 3.48
N LEU A 20 -42.72 20.56 4.29
CA LEU A 20 -42.33 19.34 5.03
C LEU A 20 -42.25 18.10 4.12
N PHE A 21 -42.92 18.08 2.97
CA PHE A 21 -42.86 16.99 2.00
C PHE A 21 -41.79 17.21 0.91
N SER A 22 -41.11 18.35 0.89
CA SER A 22 -40.07 18.68 -0.10
C SER A 22 -38.70 18.01 0.18
N CYS A 23 -38.59 17.23 1.24
CA CYS A 23 -37.37 16.49 1.51
C CYS A 23 -37.48 15.06 0.95
N GLU A 24 -37.58 14.93 -0.37
CA GLU A 24 -37.17 13.67 -1.00
C GLU A 24 -35.63 13.60 -0.89
N GLY A 25 -35.19 13.04 0.23
CA GLY A 25 -33.79 12.75 0.45
C GLY A 25 -33.30 11.86 -0.67
N ASN A 26 -32.06 12.09 -1.09
CA ASN A 26 -31.27 11.34 -2.07
C ASN A 26 -31.02 9.88 -1.63
N TYR A 27 -31.93 9.33 -0.83
CA TYR A 27 -31.88 8.03 -0.18
C TYR A 27 -31.77 6.87 -1.18
N LYS A 28 -32.45 6.99 -2.33
CA LYS A 28 -32.36 6.00 -3.42
C LYS A 28 -30.99 5.97 -4.09
N ASN A 29 -30.27 7.08 -4.13
CA ASN A 29 -28.91 7.11 -4.65
C ASN A 29 -27.91 6.61 -3.61
N ILE A 30 -28.15 6.85 -2.32
CA ILE A 30 -27.34 6.31 -1.22
C ILE A 30 -27.54 4.79 -1.10
N GLN A 31 -28.77 4.27 -1.27
CA GLN A 31 -29.00 2.83 -1.32
C GLN A 31 -28.36 2.14 -2.53
N LYS A 32 -28.23 2.82 -3.67
CA LYS A 32 -27.50 2.29 -4.83
C LYS A 32 -25.98 2.25 -4.61
N MET A 33 -25.44 3.11 -3.73
CA MET A 33 -24.06 3.08 -3.31
C MET A 33 -23.72 1.90 -2.38
N ASN A 34 -24.74 1.36 -1.67
CA ASN A 34 -24.59 0.21 -0.77
C ASN A 34 -24.71 -1.15 -1.47
N LEU A 35 -24.76 -1.22 -2.79
CA LEU A 35 -25.30 -2.40 -3.47
C LEU A 35 -24.32 -3.29 -4.17
N LYS A 36 -23.00 -3.14 -3.97
CA LYS A 36 -22.08 -4.18 -4.41
C LYS A 36 -20.95 -4.30 -3.40
N ASP A 37 -21.09 -5.25 -2.49
CA ASP A 37 -20.05 -5.68 -1.56
C ASP A 37 -18.78 -6.21 -2.27
N GLU A 38 -18.76 -6.20 -3.61
CA GLU A 38 -17.68 -6.69 -4.45
C GLU A 38 -16.91 -5.58 -5.20
N GLU A 39 -17.40 -4.33 -5.16
CA GLU A 39 -16.74 -3.21 -5.84
C GLU A 39 -15.89 -2.35 -4.87
N PRO A 40 -14.76 -1.79 -5.34
CA PRO A 40 -13.97 -0.88 -4.53
C PRO A 40 -14.77 0.38 -4.18
N VAL A 41 -14.63 0.88 -2.95
CA VAL A 41 -15.25 2.16 -2.53
C VAL A 41 -14.60 3.37 -3.17
N ALA A 42 -13.34 3.23 -3.59
CA ALA A 42 -12.61 4.26 -4.31
C ALA A 42 -11.69 3.68 -5.37
N LEU A 43 -11.63 4.38 -6.50
CA LEU A 43 -10.70 4.12 -7.60
C LEU A 43 -9.86 5.38 -7.83
N GLY A 44 -8.55 5.25 -7.62
CA GLY A 44 -7.58 6.30 -7.92
C GLY A 44 -6.80 5.98 -9.19
N LYS A 45 -6.45 7.01 -9.96
CA LYS A 45 -5.57 6.90 -11.13
C LYS A 45 -4.41 7.88 -10.99
N THR A 46 -3.26 7.49 -11.50
CA THR A 46 -2.04 8.31 -11.47
C THR A 46 -1.71 8.75 -10.04
N ILE A 47 -1.56 7.74 -9.18
CA ILE A 47 -1.32 7.94 -7.75
C ILE A 47 0.12 8.39 -7.52
N ASN A 48 0.28 9.41 -6.68
CA ASN A 48 1.56 9.85 -6.15
C ASN A 48 1.33 10.31 -4.70
N LEU A 49 1.55 9.37 -3.75
CA LEU A 49 1.37 9.60 -2.32
C LEU A 49 2.71 9.82 -1.66
N LYS A 50 2.86 10.96 -1.01
CA LYS A 50 4.05 11.31 -0.25
C LYS A 50 3.73 11.33 1.24
N PHE A 51 4.49 10.57 1.99
CA PHE A 51 4.46 10.56 3.45
C PHE A 51 5.65 11.38 3.95
N THR A 52 5.39 12.23 4.93
CA THR A 52 6.41 13.12 5.48
C THR A 52 6.48 12.94 6.99
N ASP A 53 7.69 12.96 7.51
CA ASP A 53 7.97 13.12 8.92
C ASP A 53 8.84 14.35 9.13
N SER A 54 8.47 15.19 10.12
CA SER A 54 9.20 16.40 10.47
C SER A 54 9.53 17.31 9.27
N GLY A 55 8.62 17.32 8.26
CA GLY A 55 8.76 18.12 7.04
C GLY A 55 9.63 17.53 5.93
N LYS A 56 10.23 16.36 6.14
CA LYS A 56 10.97 15.61 5.12
C LYS A 56 10.12 14.47 4.55
N ILE A 57 10.26 14.18 3.27
CA ILE A 57 9.60 13.03 2.65
C ILE A 57 10.34 11.76 3.11
N THR A 58 9.62 10.83 3.73
CA THR A 58 10.17 9.54 4.16
C THR A 58 9.75 8.41 3.23
N VAL A 59 8.55 8.51 2.62
CA VAL A 59 8.07 7.52 1.65
C VAL A 59 7.36 8.23 0.50
N ASN A 60 7.57 7.77 -0.72
CA ASN A 60 6.78 8.16 -1.88
C ASN A 60 6.28 6.92 -2.62
N LEU A 61 4.96 6.74 -2.69
CA LEU A 61 4.31 5.68 -3.43
C LEU A 61 3.77 6.24 -4.74
N ILE A 62 4.17 5.61 -5.84
CA ILE A 62 3.68 5.88 -7.19
C ILE A 62 2.98 4.62 -7.71
N ALA A 63 1.76 4.79 -8.22
CA ALA A 63 1.01 3.70 -8.85
C ALA A 63 0.10 4.24 -9.97
N PRO A 64 -0.03 3.53 -11.10
CA PRO A 64 -0.98 3.91 -12.15
C PRO A 64 -2.42 3.86 -11.66
N VAL A 65 -2.78 2.80 -10.92
CA VAL A 65 -4.14 2.55 -10.42
C VAL A 65 -4.10 2.09 -8.97
N LEU A 66 -5.03 2.61 -8.17
CA LEU A 66 -5.33 2.17 -6.80
C LEU A 66 -6.82 1.86 -6.72
N LYS A 67 -7.17 0.68 -6.22
CA LYS A 67 -8.52 0.30 -5.83
C LYS A 67 -8.57 0.13 -4.31
N ASP A 68 -9.47 0.85 -3.65
CA ASP A 68 -9.65 0.76 -2.19
C ASP A 68 -10.88 -0.08 -1.87
N TYR A 69 -10.68 -1.20 -1.17
CA TYR A 69 -11.69 -2.14 -0.71
C TYR A 69 -11.85 -2.06 0.82
N SER A 70 -11.87 -0.84 1.37
CA SER A 70 -12.03 -0.63 2.82
C SER A 70 -13.42 -0.99 3.35
N ASN A 71 -14.41 -1.21 2.48
CA ASN A 71 -15.75 -1.70 2.79
C ASN A 71 -15.82 -3.21 3.06
N PHE A 72 -14.78 -3.97 2.74
CA PHE A 72 -14.76 -5.40 2.94
C PHE A 72 -14.50 -5.76 4.41
N LYS A 73 -14.97 -6.95 4.82
CA LYS A 73 -14.70 -7.49 6.15
C LYS A 73 -13.19 -7.58 6.45
N PHE A 74 -12.39 -7.86 5.43
CA PHE A 74 -10.92 -7.80 5.45
C PHE A 74 -10.48 -6.68 4.53
N PRO A 75 -10.32 -5.44 5.04
CA PRO A 75 -10.03 -4.28 4.23
C PRO A 75 -8.64 -4.35 3.62
N TYR A 76 -8.56 -4.05 2.32
CA TYR A 76 -7.30 -4.02 1.58
C TYR A 76 -7.29 -2.94 0.50
N ARG A 77 -6.12 -2.63 0.01
CA ARG A 77 -5.89 -1.84 -1.20
C ARG A 77 -5.20 -2.69 -2.24
N GLU A 78 -5.64 -2.58 -3.48
CA GLU A 78 -5.07 -3.27 -4.62
C GLU A 78 -4.43 -2.27 -5.58
N PHE A 79 -3.26 -2.64 -6.09
CA PHE A 79 -2.51 -1.91 -7.11
C PHE A 79 -2.33 -2.83 -8.33
N PRO A 80 -3.34 -2.93 -9.20
CA PRO A 80 -3.39 -3.94 -10.26
C PRO A 80 -2.40 -3.70 -11.40
N GLU A 81 -1.85 -2.50 -11.53
CA GLU A 81 -0.87 -2.11 -12.56
C GLU A 81 0.49 -1.81 -11.95
N GLY A 82 0.77 -2.40 -10.77
CA GLY A 82 2.02 -2.29 -10.07
C GLY A 82 2.19 -1.04 -9.23
N ILE A 83 3.34 -1.03 -8.54
CA ILE A 83 3.76 0.09 -7.69
C ILE A 83 5.25 0.35 -7.84
N THR A 84 5.63 1.58 -7.51
CA THR A 84 7.01 1.95 -7.17
C THR A 84 6.97 2.70 -5.85
N LEU A 85 7.75 2.23 -4.89
CA LEU A 85 7.93 2.84 -3.58
C LEU A 85 9.35 3.35 -3.48
N TYR A 86 9.50 4.58 -3.04
CA TYR A 86 10.77 5.17 -2.64
C TYR A 86 10.75 5.39 -1.14
N PHE A 87 11.78 4.94 -0.47
CA PHE A 87 12.01 5.16 0.95
C PHE A 87 13.25 6.02 1.14
N TRP A 88 13.20 6.94 2.09
CA TRP A 88 14.36 7.72 2.51
C TRP A 88 14.56 7.51 4.00
N ASP A 89 15.75 7.11 4.36
CA ASP A 89 16.26 7.15 5.72
C ASP A 89 17.41 8.17 5.73
N GLU A 90 17.19 9.31 6.38
CA GLU A 90 18.01 10.51 6.23
C GLU A 90 18.13 10.91 4.75
N ASP A 91 19.32 10.78 4.15
CA ASP A 91 19.60 11.07 2.74
C ASP A 91 19.76 9.79 1.89
N GLU A 92 19.63 8.61 2.50
CA GLU A 92 19.74 7.32 1.84
C GLU A 92 18.42 6.90 1.21
N LYS A 93 18.46 6.48 -0.05
CA LYS A 93 17.29 6.13 -0.82
C LYS A 93 17.26 4.65 -1.16
N SER A 94 16.16 3.98 -0.80
CA SER A 94 15.83 2.62 -1.25
C SER A 94 14.61 2.65 -2.17
N THR A 95 14.51 1.67 -3.06
CA THR A 95 13.39 1.56 -4.02
C THR A 95 12.82 0.15 -4.00
N VAL A 96 11.50 0.05 -4.04
CA VAL A 96 10.77 -1.21 -4.22
C VAL A 96 9.83 -1.07 -5.40
N SER A 97 9.81 -2.04 -6.30
CA SER A 97 8.86 -2.09 -7.42
C SER A 97 8.28 -3.48 -7.61
N SER A 98 7.07 -3.55 -8.16
CA SER A 98 6.39 -4.79 -8.54
C SER A 98 5.33 -4.52 -9.59
N ASP A 99 4.94 -5.55 -10.35
CA ASP A 99 3.89 -5.45 -11.36
C ASP A 99 2.48 -5.43 -10.75
N TYR A 100 2.35 -5.92 -9.52
CA TYR A 100 1.09 -6.00 -8.77
C TYR A 100 1.37 -5.93 -7.27
N ALA A 101 0.48 -5.30 -6.53
CA ALA A 101 0.56 -5.28 -5.08
C ALA A 101 -0.81 -5.27 -4.40
N VAL A 102 -0.86 -5.86 -3.18
CA VAL A 102 -2.00 -5.75 -2.26
C VAL A 102 -1.49 -5.36 -0.88
N GLU A 103 -2.08 -4.32 -0.30
CA GLU A 103 -1.86 -3.89 1.07
C GLU A 103 -3.05 -4.30 1.94
N TYR A 104 -2.83 -5.18 2.90
CA TYR A 104 -3.84 -5.62 3.88
C TYR A 104 -3.82 -4.71 5.10
N LYS A 105 -4.75 -3.77 5.17
CA LYS A 105 -4.79 -2.70 6.21
C LYS A 105 -4.89 -3.23 7.64
N SER A 106 -5.55 -4.37 7.85
CA SER A 106 -5.73 -4.94 9.19
C SER A 106 -4.46 -5.51 9.79
N THR A 107 -3.54 -5.96 8.95
CA THR A 107 -2.28 -6.62 9.38
C THR A 107 -1.05 -5.81 9.07
N GLY A 108 -1.14 -4.81 8.19
CA GLY A 108 0.02 -4.09 7.66
C GLY A 108 0.89 -4.93 6.73
N LEU A 109 0.37 -6.08 6.26
CA LEU A 109 1.08 -6.93 5.30
C LEU A 109 0.89 -6.39 3.90
N VAL A 110 1.99 -6.28 3.15
CA VAL A 110 1.99 -5.99 1.72
C VAL A 110 2.45 -7.23 0.96
N ASP A 111 1.65 -7.67 -0.01
CA ASP A 111 1.97 -8.76 -0.94
C ASP A 111 2.35 -8.16 -2.29
N LEU A 112 3.61 -8.29 -2.67
CA LEU A 112 4.19 -7.81 -3.91
C LEU A 112 4.35 -8.98 -4.88
N ARG A 113 3.90 -8.83 -6.13
CA ARG A 113 3.93 -9.90 -7.12
C ARG A 113 4.37 -9.40 -8.49
N GLY A 114 5.04 -10.27 -9.21
CA GLY A 114 5.54 -10.01 -10.57
C GLY A 114 6.72 -9.05 -10.57
N ASN A 115 7.87 -9.52 -11.08
CA ASN A 115 9.10 -8.72 -11.25
C ASN A 115 9.44 -7.86 -10.02
N VAL A 116 9.27 -8.44 -8.81
CA VAL A 116 9.55 -7.71 -7.58
C VAL A 116 11.04 -7.41 -7.52
N THR A 117 11.37 -6.14 -7.41
CA THR A 117 12.76 -5.66 -7.28
C THR A 117 12.85 -4.73 -6.09
N ILE A 118 13.79 -5.00 -5.19
CA ILE A 118 14.22 -4.09 -4.12
C ILE A 118 15.63 -3.64 -4.44
N THR A 119 15.87 -2.35 -4.41
CA THR A 119 17.22 -1.77 -4.45
C THR A 119 17.40 -0.97 -3.18
N THR A 120 18.30 -1.41 -2.33
CA THR A 120 18.65 -0.74 -1.08
C THR A 120 19.59 0.44 -1.29
N SER A 121 19.76 1.28 -0.29
CA SER A 121 20.65 2.44 -0.37
C SER A 121 22.12 2.08 -0.60
N ASP A 122 22.56 0.93 -0.11
CA ASP A 122 23.89 0.38 -0.36
C ASP A 122 24.05 -0.30 -1.73
N SER A 123 23.04 -0.18 -2.61
CA SER A 123 22.99 -0.79 -3.94
C SER A 123 22.86 -2.31 -3.96
N THR A 124 22.47 -2.94 -2.86
CA THR A 124 22.04 -4.34 -2.87
C THR A 124 20.74 -4.47 -3.66
N ILE A 125 20.67 -5.47 -4.54
CA ILE A 125 19.49 -5.72 -5.38
C ILE A 125 18.89 -7.08 -5.02
N VAL A 126 17.59 -7.08 -4.69
CA VAL A 126 16.80 -8.29 -4.47
C VAL A 126 15.78 -8.42 -5.58
N ASN A 127 15.75 -9.57 -6.25
CA ASN A 127 14.74 -9.91 -7.26
C ASN A 127 13.97 -11.15 -6.81
N ALA A 128 12.65 -11.12 -6.96
CA ALA A 128 11.78 -12.26 -6.69
C ALA A 128 10.50 -12.17 -7.53
N ASN A 129 9.79 -13.30 -7.69
CA ASN A 129 8.46 -13.28 -8.30
C ASN A 129 7.37 -12.82 -7.32
N GLN A 130 7.61 -13.02 -6.03
CA GLN A 130 6.71 -12.59 -4.95
C GLN A 130 7.51 -12.29 -3.69
N LEU A 131 7.14 -11.22 -3.00
CA LEU A 131 7.66 -10.85 -1.69
C LEU A 131 6.51 -10.42 -0.79
N TYR A 132 6.60 -10.75 0.48
CA TYR A 132 5.76 -10.21 1.53
C TYR A 132 6.55 -9.23 2.37
N TRP A 133 5.96 -8.08 2.65
CA TRP A 133 6.52 -7.08 3.55
C TRP A 133 5.54 -6.83 4.71
N ASP A 134 5.97 -7.20 5.90
CA ASP A 134 5.28 -6.89 7.15
C ASP A 134 5.77 -5.52 7.63
N GLN A 135 4.96 -4.50 7.40
CA GLN A 135 5.26 -3.11 7.77
C GLN A 135 5.31 -2.90 9.29
N VAL A 136 4.54 -3.69 10.05
CA VAL A 136 4.44 -3.59 11.51
C VAL A 136 5.71 -4.11 12.17
N ASN A 137 6.17 -5.29 11.72
CA ASN A 137 7.37 -5.94 12.26
C ASN A 137 8.63 -5.57 11.50
N LYS A 138 8.53 -4.76 10.43
CA LYS A 138 9.65 -4.37 9.55
C LYS A 138 10.39 -5.59 9.01
N TRP A 139 9.62 -6.56 8.50
CA TRP A 139 10.13 -7.85 8.07
C TRP A 139 9.74 -8.16 6.63
N ILE A 140 10.69 -8.71 5.86
CA ILE A 140 10.49 -9.09 4.46
C ILE A 140 10.73 -10.58 4.33
N PHE A 141 9.84 -11.29 3.63
CA PHE A 141 10.02 -12.72 3.45
C PHE A 141 9.43 -13.21 2.12
N THR A 142 9.92 -14.35 1.66
CA THR A 142 9.34 -15.07 0.51
C THR A 142 9.50 -16.57 0.65
N ASN A 143 8.54 -17.30 0.07
CA ASN A 143 8.59 -18.75 -0.15
C ASN A 143 8.80 -19.09 -1.64
N GLN A 144 9.19 -18.11 -2.45
CA GLN A 144 9.44 -18.26 -3.88
C GLN A 144 10.94 -18.11 -4.19
N PRO A 145 11.40 -18.58 -5.34
CA PRO A 145 12.77 -18.32 -5.79
C PRO A 145 13.09 -16.83 -5.80
N TYR A 146 14.27 -16.52 -5.34
CA TYR A 146 14.80 -15.17 -5.26
C TYR A 146 16.28 -15.12 -5.64
N GLN A 147 16.76 -13.94 -5.94
CA GLN A 147 18.17 -13.62 -6.15
C GLN A 147 18.52 -12.34 -5.40
N ILE A 148 19.63 -12.37 -4.65
CA ILE A 148 20.23 -11.17 -4.05
C ILE A 148 21.59 -10.96 -4.67
N LYS A 149 21.87 -9.72 -5.08
CA LYS A 149 23.18 -9.27 -5.57
C LYS A 149 23.66 -8.12 -4.70
N PHE A 150 24.83 -8.30 -4.13
CA PHE A 150 25.49 -7.29 -3.30
C PHE A 150 26.41 -6.40 -4.15
N VAL A 151 26.73 -5.22 -3.64
CA VAL A 151 27.55 -4.23 -4.32
C VAL A 151 28.96 -4.71 -4.63
N ASP A 152 29.52 -5.60 -3.77
CA ASP A 152 30.83 -6.20 -3.94
C ASP A 152 30.90 -7.29 -5.02
N GLY A 153 29.76 -7.63 -5.66
CA GLY A 153 29.62 -8.69 -6.64
C GLY A 153 29.29 -10.06 -6.03
N SER A 154 29.17 -10.16 -4.71
CA SER A 154 28.63 -11.35 -4.05
C SER A 154 27.17 -11.54 -4.46
N TYR A 155 26.69 -12.78 -4.45
CA TYR A 155 25.29 -13.07 -4.72
C TYR A 155 24.80 -14.25 -3.89
N ASN A 156 23.50 -14.29 -3.67
CA ASN A 156 22.81 -15.39 -3.01
C ASN A 156 21.47 -15.66 -3.74
N ASP A 157 21.33 -16.86 -4.28
CA ASP A 157 20.11 -17.34 -4.92
C ASP A 157 19.51 -18.45 -4.06
N GLY A 158 18.20 -18.45 -3.88
CA GLY A 158 17.55 -19.45 -3.06
C GLY A 158 16.05 -19.57 -3.36
N SER A 159 15.37 -20.40 -2.57
CA SER A 159 13.92 -20.65 -2.74
C SER A 159 13.09 -20.06 -1.60
N GLN A 160 13.71 -19.61 -0.54
CA GLN A 160 13.04 -18.98 0.60
C GLN A 160 14.02 -18.06 1.31
N PHE A 161 13.57 -16.88 1.70
CA PHE A 161 14.29 -16.07 2.67
C PHE A 161 13.37 -15.33 3.62
N ASP A 162 13.93 -14.99 4.77
CA ASP A 162 13.39 -14.10 5.79
C ASP A 162 14.46 -13.07 6.13
N SER A 163 14.11 -11.80 6.18
CA SER A 163 15.04 -10.71 6.48
C SER A 163 14.32 -9.56 7.19
N ASN A 164 15.06 -8.81 8.02
CA ASN A 164 14.61 -7.48 8.36
C ASN A 164 14.68 -6.57 7.12
N GLN A 165 13.97 -5.46 7.12
CA GLN A 165 13.86 -4.57 5.95
C GLN A 165 15.19 -3.89 5.58
N GLU A 166 16.16 -3.84 6.50
CA GLU A 166 17.52 -3.31 6.31
C GLU A 166 18.50 -4.36 5.79
N PHE A 167 18.08 -5.62 5.63
CA PHE A 167 18.91 -6.78 5.22
C PHE A 167 20.13 -7.04 6.10
N THR A 168 20.16 -6.58 7.35
CA THR A 168 21.21 -6.84 8.32
C THR A 168 21.07 -8.18 9.02
N THR A 169 19.83 -8.70 9.09
CA THR A 169 19.50 -10.04 9.57
C THR A 169 18.82 -10.80 8.44
N PHE A 170 19.44 -11.86 7.99
CA PHE A 170 19.03 -12.58 6.81
C PHE A 170 19.12 -14.09 7.04
N LEU A 171 18.03 -14.80 6.81
CA LEU A 171 17.96 -16.25 6.84
C LEU A 171 17.50 -16.79 5.48
N SER A 172 18.37 -17.55 4.83
CA SER A 172 18.13 -18.14 3.53
C SER A 172 18.02 -19.65 3.62
N ARG A 173 17.17 -20.25 2.79
CA ARG A 173 17.03 -21.71 2.71
C ARG A 173 17.14 -22.19 1.28
N LYS A 174 17.78 -23.39 1.11
CA LYS A 174 18.04 -24.02 -0.19
C LYS A 174 18.70 -23.02 -1.13
N ASN A 175 19.73 -22.40 -0.64
CA ASN A 175 20.46 -21.35 -1.34
C ASN A 175 21.78 -21.86 -1.92
N GLN A 176 22.25 -21.15 -2.92
CA GLN A 176 23.58 -21.18 -3.45
C GLN A 176 24.06 -19.75 -3.66
N GLY A 177 25.34 -19.52 -3.53
CA GLY A 177 25.86 -18.16 -3.70
C GLY A 177 27.38 -18.13 -3.75
N VAL A 178 27.89 -16.95 -4.00
CA VAL A 178 29.33 -16.62 -3.92
C VAL A 178 29.44 -15.41 -3.00
N GLN A 179 30.27 -15.54 -2.00
CA GLN A 179 30.67 -14.42 -1.16
C GLN A 179 32.12 -14.07 -1.47
N LEU A 180 32.33 -12.84 -1.88
CA LEU A 180 33.68 -12.31 -2.08
C LEU A 180 34.21 -11.88 -0.72
N ILE A 181 35.42 -12.31 -0.40
CA ILE A 181 36.09 -11.96 0.84
C ILE A 181 37.35 -11.18 0.47
N ASP A 182 37.44 -9.95 0.95
CA ASP A 182 38.66 -9.16 0.83
C ASP A 182 39.81 -9.84 1.59
N LYS A 183 40.92 -10.12 0.90
CA LYS A 183 42.09 -10.77 1.50
C LYS A 183 42.76 -9.99 2.65
N ASN A 184 42.31 -8.75 2.90
CA ASN A 184 42.87 -7.89 3.94
C ASN A 184 42.11 -7.99 5.29
N GLU A 185 40.97 -8.67 5.36
CA GLU A 185 40.44 -9.11 6.63
C GLU A 185 41.13 -10.37 7.08
N THR A 186 42.32 -10.18 7.67
CA THR A 186 43.03 -11.22 8.41
C THR A 186 42.05 -11.78 9.43
N ILE A 187 41.82 -13.08 9.32
CA ILE A 187 41.13 -13.87 10.33
C ILE A 187 41.98 -13.78 11.59
N ASN A 188 41.77 -12.82 12.44
CA ASN A 188 42.26 -12.83 13.82
C ASN A 188 41.29 -13.72 14.59
N GLY A 189 41.44 -15.01 14.37
CA GLY A 189 40.95 -16.06 15.25
C GLY A 189 42.07 -16.48 16.15
N GLU A 190 42.19 -15.88 17.29
CA GLU A 190 42.76 -16.43 18.51
C GLU A 190 41.74 -16.31 19.62
#